data_234063002ace2c1bba6dbf0af93c824d
#
_entry.id   234063002ace2c1bba6dbf0af93c824d
#
_cell.length_a   1.000
_cell.length_b   1.000
_cell.length_c   1.000
_cell.angle_alpha   90.00
_cell.angle_beta   90.00
_cell.angle_gamma   90.00
#
_symmetry.space_group_name_H-M   'P 1'
#
loop_
_entity.id
_entity.type
_entity.pdbx_description
1 polymer ?
#
loop_
_entity_poly.entity_id
_entity_poly.type
_entity_poly.pdbx_seq_one_letter_code
_entity_poly.pdbx_strand_id
1 'polypeptide(L)'
;YGPPLVGVGAAAVDFQVGTGRMPMVQPGTQALRKKPIYTDEQIEQLSAFVASLGPGPAVPTTEQYSLPADLTEDERAKAISEGGEFFRTNCTACHNFAGTGGALPQGRFAPTLKGVSKRHLYEAMLTGPQQMPVFTDEVMSSEDKAKVIAYIKHTTNTDAKNGTPNYGGFNL
;
A
#
# COMPACT_ATOMS: atom_id res chain seq x y z
N TYR A 1 7.76 5.76 25.82
CA TYR A 1 7.09 4.47 25.80
C TYR A 1 6.34 4.35 24.46
N GLY A 2 6.47 3.19 23.78
CA GLY A 2 5.78 2.89 22.53
C GLY A 2 4.44 2.18 22.80
N PRO A 3 3.58 2.03 21.76
CA PRO A 3 2.37 1.22 21.84
C PRO A 3 2.71 -0.28 22.01
N PRO A 4 1.78 -1.09 22.52
CA PRO A 4 1.98 -2.54 22.61
C PRO A 4 2.11 -3.14 21.19
N LEU A 5 2.95 -4.17 21.05
CA LEU A 5 3.17 -4.86 19.79
C LEU A 5 2.30 -6.14 19.65
N VAL A 6 1.64 -6.58 20.70
CA VAL A 6 0.73 -7.72 20.67
C VAL A 6 -0.45 -7.40 19.73
N GLY A 7 -0.70 -8.26 18.76
CA GLY A 7 -1.79 -8.07 17.80
C GLY A 7 -1.46 -7.18 16.59
N VAL A 8 -0.27 -6.57 16.56
CA VAL A 8 0.15 -5.71 15.43
C VAL A 8 0.33 -6.52 14.14
N GLY A 9 0.86 -7.74 14.24
CA GLY A 9 1.06 -8.65 13.12
C GLY A 9 2.30 -8.35 12.26
N ALA A 10 2.69 -9.36 11.50
CA ALA A 10 3.88 -9.31 10.64
C ALA A 10 3.77 -8.25 9.53
N ALA A 11 2.60 -8.13 8.90
CA ALA A 11 2.38 -7.19 7.78
C ALA A 11 2.61 -5.73 8.17
N ALA A 12 2.22 -5.33 9.39
CA ALA A 12 2.46 -3.97 9.87
C ALA A 12 3.95 -3.70 10.09
N VAL A 13 4.69 -4.68 10.58
CA VAL A 13 6.15 -4.57 10.76
C VAL A 13 6.86 -4.50 9.41
N ASP A 14 6.54 -5.41 8.48
CA ASP A 14 7.10 -5.40 7.12
C ASP A 14 6.86 -4.06 6.44
N PHE A 15 5.63 -3.55 6.51
CA PHE A 15 5.30 -2.23 5.97
C PHE A 15 6.08 -1.09 6.62
N GLN A 16 6.05 -0.99 7.96
CA GLN A 16 6.65 0.15 8.67
C GLN A 16 8.18 0.16 8.55
N VAL A 17 8.81 -0.99 8.69
CA VAL A 17 10.27 -1.12 8.65
C VAL A 17 10.76 -1.18 7.20
N GLY A 18 10.09 -1.95 6.33
CA GLY A 18 10.44 -2.07 4.91
C GLY A 18 10.24 -0.79 4.10
N THR A 19 9.40 0.13 4.57
CA THR A 19 9.28 1.47 3.98
C THR A 19 10.13 2.54 4.69
N GLY A 20 10.96 2.15 5.67
CA GLY A 20 11.83 3.03 6.45
C GLY A 20 11.11 4.02 7.37
N ARG A 21 9.78 3.85 7.58
CA ARG A 21 9.03 4.66 8.52
C ARG A 21 9.49 4.41 9.96
N MET A 22 9.79 3.18 10.27
CA MET A 22 10.41 2.75 11.53
C MET A 22 11.84 2.26 11.29
N PRO A 23 12.74 2.51 12.26
CA PRO A 23 12.57 3.28 13.50
C PRO A 23 12.44 4.79 13.22
N MET A 24 11.64 5.49 14.02
CA MET A 24 11.59 6.95 14.00
C MET A 24 12.82 7.51 14.70
N VAL A 25 13.42 8.55 14.13
CA VAL A 25 14.56 9.26 14.76
C VAL A 25 14.12 10.04 16.00
N GLN A 26 12.91 10.61 15.93
CA GLN A 26 12.29 11.36 17.01
C GLN A 26 10.78 11.27 16.92
N PRO A 27 10.04 11.44 18.02
CA PRO A 27 8.60 11.54 17.99
C PRO A 27 8.13 12.64 17.03
N GLY A 28 7.05 12.37 16.28
CA GLY A 28 6.49 13.32 15.33
C GLY A 28 5.04 13.01 15.03
N THR A 29 4.37 13.92 14.33
CA THR A 29 2.96 13.78 13.96
C THR A 29 2.72 12.72 12.90
N GLN A 30 3.75 12.38 12.14
CA GLN A 30 3.70 11.42 11.05
C GLN A 30 5.06 10.73 10.83
N ALA A 31 5.06 9.41 10.65
CA ALA A 31 6.23 8.64 10.25
C ALA A 31 6.38 8.69 8.72
N LEU A 32 7.35 9.44 8.24
CA LEU A 32 7.61 9.61 6.81
C LEU A 32 8.33 8.40 6.22
N ARG A 33 8.04 8.09 4.96
CA ARG A 33 8.79 7.11 4.19
C ARG A 33 10.25 7.55 4.04
N LYS A 34 11.18 6.65 4.32
CA LYS A 34 12.63 6.84 4.20
C LYS A 34 13.26 5.59 3.55
N LYS A 35 14.56 5.66 3.29
CA LYS A 35 15.33 4.46 2.95
C LYS A 35 15.34 3.53 4.17
N PRO A 36 14.99 2.23 4.03
CA PRO A 36 15.14 1.26 5.09
C PRO A 36 16.58 1.17 5.57
N ILE A 37 16.77 0.99 6.87
CA ILE A 37 18.10 0.81 7.47
C ILE A 37 18.43 -0.67 7.74
N TYR A 38 17.42 -1.53 7.70
CA TYR A 38 17.55 -2.96 7.87
C TYR A 38 17.56 -3.66 6.51
N THR A 39 18.18 -4.83 6.44
CA THR A 39 18.12 -5.73 5.29
C THR A 39 16.77 -6.44 5.25
N ASP A 40 16.39 -6.99 4.09
CA ASP A 40 15.13 -7.74 3.94
C ASP A 40 15.07 -8.91 4.93
N GLU A 41 16.18 -9.64 5.14
CA GLU A 41 16.26 -10.72 6.13
C GLU A 41 16.00 -10.22 7.57
N GLN A 42 16.56 -9.08 7.94
CA GLN A 42 16.33 -8.49 9.27
C GLN A 42 14.87 -8.04 9.43
N ILE A 43 14.24 -7.53 8.36
CA ILE A 43 12.83 -7.15 8.36
C ILE A 43 11.94 -8.40 8.55
N GLU A 44 12.25 -9.50 7.87
CA GLU A 44 11.57 -10.78 8.05
C GLU A 44 11.70 -11.31 9.48
N GLN A 45 12.89 -11.24 10.07
CA GLN A 45 13.14 -11.65 11.46
C GLN A 45 12.33 -10.79 12.45
N LEU A 46 12.30 -9.46 12.26
CA LEU A 46 11.50 -8.54 13.08
C LEU A 46 10.00 -8.83 12.93
N SER A 47 9.53 -9.08 11.71
CA SER A 47 8.14 -9.43 11.40
C SER A 47 7.74 -10.75 12.07
N ALA A 48 8.59 -11.77 11.99
CA ALA A 48 8.37 -13.06 12.65
C ALA A 48 8.36 -12.93 14.17
N PHE A 49 9.27 -12.14 14.75
CA PHE A 49 9.28 -11.89 16.18
C PHE A 49 7.98 -11.23 16.66
N VAL A 50 7.50 -10.18 16.00
CA VAL A 50 6.27 -9.50 16.41
C VAL A 50 5.05 -10.40 16.18
N ALA A 51 5.01 -11.21 15.12
CA ALA A 51 3.97 -12.20 14.90
C ALA A 51 3.89 -13.24 16.03
N SER A 52 5.01 -13.59 16.64
CA SER A 52 5.05 -14.53 17.78
C SER A 52 4.44 -13.99 19.07
N LEU A 53 4.25 -12.67 19.17
CA LEU A 53 3.69 -12.03 20.36
C LEU A 53 2.17 -12.17 20.47
N GLY A 54 1.48 -12.46 19.36
CA GLY A 54 0.03 -12.66 19.35
C GLY A 54 -0.53 -12.60 17.92
N PRO A 55 -1.81 -12.99 17.72
CA PRO A 55 -2.45 -13.01 16.41
C PRO A 55 -2.53 -11.59 15.83
N GLY A 56 -2.27 -11.48 14.52
CA GLY A 56 -2.35 -10.24 13.77
C GLY A 56 -2.17 -10.50 12.27
N PRO A 57 -2.30 -9.46 11.42
CA PRO A 57 -2.18 -9.61 9.97
C PRO A 57 -0.84 -10.22 9.55
N ALA A 58 -0.88 -11.28 8.75
CA ALA A 58 0.30 -11.89 8.15
C ALA A 58 0.81 -11.07 6.95
N VAL A 59 2.08 -11.21 6.60
CA VAL A 59 2.63 -10.66 5.35
C VAL A 59 1.89 -11.31 4.18
N PRO A 60 1.34 -10.50 3.24
CA PRO A 60 0.55 -11.03 2.14
C PRO A 60 1.41 -11.81 1.14
N THR A 61 0.81 -12.85 0.55
CA THR A 61 1.42 -13.61 -0.55
C THR A 61 1.31 -12.86 -1.88
N THR A 62 2.12 -13.26 -2.86
CA THR A 62 2.10 -12.64 -4.20
C THR A 62 0.73 -12.74 -4.87
N GLU A 63 0.02 -13.83 -4.64
CA GLU A 63 -1.32 -14.08 -5.19
C GLU A 63 -2.35 -13.08 -4.63
N GLN A 64 -2.21 -12.67 -3.37
CA GLN A 64 -3.13 -11.73 -2.73
C GLN A 64 -3.01 -10.30 -3.27
N TYR A 65 -1.81 -9.87 -3.69
CA TYR A 65 -1.60 -8.50 -4.18
C TYR A 65 -1.35 -8.40 -5.69
N SER A 66 -1.58 -9.47 -6.44
CA SER A 66 -1.40 -9.50 -7.88
C SER A 66 -2.63 -10.08 -8.57
N LEU A 67 -2.97 -9.55 -9.75
CA LEU A 67 -3.95 -10.20 -10.60
C LEU A 67 -3.41 -11.56 -11.08
N PRO A 68 -4.29 -12.54 -11.33
CA PRO A 68 -3.89 -13.82 -11.92
C PRO A 68 -3.06 -13.63 -13.20
N ALA A 69 -2.07 -14.50 -13.39
CA ALA A 69 -1.13 -14.39 -14.51
C ALA A 69 -1.74 -14.81 -15.85
N ASP A 70 -2.75 -15.66 -15.82
CA ASP A 70 -3.43 -16.27 -16.95
C ASP A 70 -4.60 -15.46 -17.52
N LEU A 71 -4.86 -14.25 -16.96
CA LEU A 71 -5.88 -13.35 -17.49
C LEU A 71 -5.54 -12.91 -18.92
N THR A 72 -6.54 -12.95 -19.78
CA THR A 72 -6.49 -12.31 -21.10
C THR A 72 -6.29 -10.79 -20.96
N GLU A 73 -5.91 -10.12 -22.04
CA GLU A 73 -5.73 -8.66 -22.05
C GLU A 73 -7.04 -7.94 -21.70
N ASP A 74 -8.17 -8.39 -22.23
CA ASP A 74 -9.50 -7.80 -21.95
C ASP A 74 -9.91 -7.98 -20.48
N GLU A 75 -9.72 -9.17 -19.90
CA GLU A 75 -10.00 -9.43 -18.49
C GLU A 75 -9.10 -8.60 -17.57
N ARG A 76 -7.85 -8.45 -17.94
CA ARG A 76 -6.89 -7.59 -17.21
C ARG A 76 -7.30 -6.12 -17.29
N ALA A 77 -7.69 -5.64 -18.46
CA ALA A 77 -8.18 -4.27 -18.65
C ALA A 77 -9.45 -4.01 -17.82
N LYS A 78 -10.38 -4.98 -17.82
CA LYS A 78 -11.59 -4.93 -16.99
C LYS A 78 -11.25 -4.88 -15.49
N ALA A 79 -10.37 -5.75 -15.01
CA ALA A 79 -9.94 -5.76 -13.61
C ALA A 79 -9.29 -4.43 -13.19
N ILE A 80 -8.47 -3.83 -14.06
CA ILE A 80 -7.88 -2.51 -13.83
C ILE A 80 -8.97 -1.42 -13.76
N SER A 81 -9.98 -1.48 -14.63
CA SER A 81 -11.10 -0.52 -14.62
C SER A 81 -11.91 -0.63 -13.33
N GLU A 82 -12.26 -1.84 -12.89
CA GLU A 82 -12.93 -2.10 -11.61
C GLU A 82 -12.10 -1.60 -10.43
N GLY A 83 -10.80 -1.87 -10.42
CA GLY A 83 -9.88 -1.32 -9.42
C GLY A 83 -9.87 0.21 -9.40
N GLY A 84 -10.03 0.84 -10.56
CA GLY A 84 -10.18 2.28 -10.69
C GLY A 84 -11.47 2.82 -10.06
N GLU A 85 -12.56 2.08 -10.11
CA GLU A 85 -13.82 2.45 -9.43
C GLU A 85 -13.65 2.42 -7.92
N PHE A 86 -13.09 1.33 -7.39
CA PHE A 86 -12.76 1.24 -5.96
C PHE A 86 -11.80 2.34 -5.51
N PHE A 87 -10.78 2.65 -6.32
CA PHE A 87 -9.82 3.71 -5.99
C PHE A 87 -10.50 5.09 -5.94
N ARG A 88 -11.35 5.41 -6.91
CA ARG A 88 -12.06 6.69 -6.95
C ARG A 88 -12.99 6.89 -5.77
N THR A 89 -13.66 5.84 -5.31
CA THR A 89 -14.61 5.91 -4.20
C THR A 89 -13.94 5.91 -2.82
N ASN A 90 -12.81 5.21 -2.65
CA ASN A 90 -12.24 4.97 -1.33
C ASN A 90 -10.90 5.66 -1.07
N CYS A 91 -10.15 6.03 -2.11
CA CYS A 91 -8.75 6.42 -1.95
C CYS A 91 -8.47 7.87 -2.37
N THR A 92 -9.21 8.41 -3.34
CA THR A 92 -8.92 9.71 -3.95
C THR A 92 -9.06 10.88 -2.99
N ALA A 93 -9.94 10.80 -2.01
CA ALA A 93 -10.12 11.85 -1.00
C ALA A 93 -8.82 12.19 -0.26
N CYS A 94 -7.96 11.19 -0.05
CA CYS A 94 -6.67 11.35 0.62
C CYS A 94 -5.50 11.33 -0.37
N HIS A 95 -5.49 10.38 -1.32
CA HIS A 95 -4.34 10.14 -2.20
C HIS A 95 -4.40 10.92 -3.53
N ASN A 96 -5.44 11.74 -3.76
CA ASN A 96 -5.70 12.38 -5.04
C ASN A 96 -6.03 11.34 -6.15
N PHE A 97 -6.72 11.75 -7.20
CA PHE A 97 -7.14 10.84 -8.26
C PHE A 97 -5.96 10.27 -9.07
N ALA A 98 -4.83 10.99 -9.12
CA ALA A 98 -3.59 10.56 -9.76
C ALA A 98 -2.63 9.79 -8.81
N GLY A 99 -3.05 9.52 -7.56
CA GLY A 99 -2.20 8.85 -6.58
C GLY A 99 -0.97 9.66 -6.14
N THR A 100 -1.01 10.98 -6.30
CA THR A 100 0.12 11.87 -5.97
C THR A 100 0.22 12.19 -4.48
N GLY A 101 -0.81 11.82 -3.71
CA GLY A 101 -0.96 12.19 -2.32
C GLY A 101 -1.69 13.50 -2.14
N GLY A 102 -1.94 13.89 -0.89
CA GLY A 102 -2.69 15.09 -0.57
C GLY A 102 -2.56 15.52 0.88
N ALA A 103 -2.94 16.76 1.17
CA ALA A 103 -2.94 17.28 2.53
C ALA A 103 -4.05 16.64 3.37
N LEU A 104 -3.74 16.36 4.62
CA LEU A 104 -4.65 15.84 5.64
C LEU A 104 -4.73 16.81 6.82
N PRO A 105 -5.75 16.69 7.67
CA PRO A 105 -5.87 17.53 8.88
C PRO A 105 -4.62 17.45 9.77
N GLN A 106 -4.41 18.50 10.57
CA GLN A 106 -3.33 18.61 11.55
C GLN A 106 -1.91 18.58 10.95
N GLY A 107 -1.74 19.11 9.73
CA GLY A 107 -0.43 19.19 9.07
C GLY A 107 0.14 17.86 8.59
N ARG A 108 -0.70 16.83 8.52
CA ARG A 108 -0.35 15.53 7.94
C ARG A 108 -0.61 15.50 6.44
N PHE A 109 -0.15 14.45 5.77
CA PHE A 109 -0.43 14.24 4.36
C PHE A 109 -0.51 12.75 4.01
N ALA A 110 -1.36 12.42 3.04
CA ALA A 110 -1.34 11.11 2.41
C ALA A 110 -0.16 11.06 1.43
N PRO A 111 0.69 10.03 1.50
CA PRO A 111 1.86 9.94 0.64
C PRO A 111 1.49 9.66 -0.82
N THR A 112 2.42 9.99 -1.73
CA THR A 112 2.32 9.51 -3.11
C THR A 112 2.39 7.98 -3.16
N LEU A 113 1.58 7.39 -4.06
CA LEU A 113 1.55 5.95 -4.33
C LEU A 113 2.56 5.55 -5.42
N LYS A 114 3.17 6.53 -6.09
CA LYS A 114 4.18 6.31 -7.11
C LYS A 114 5.41 5.60 -6.51
N GLY A 115 5.86 4.54 -7.17
CA GLY A 115 7.04 3.79 -6.76
C GLY A 115 6.87 2.96 -5.47
N VAL A 116 5.64 2.80 -4.96
CA VAL A 116 5.36 1.89 -3.83
C VAL A 116 5.22 0.46 -4.37
N SER A 117 5.82 -0.53 -3.72
CA SER A 117 5.70 -1.95 -4.11
C SER A 117 4.24 -2.43 -4.01
N LYS A 118 3.86 -3.45 -4.80
CA LYS A 118 2.51 -4.06 -4.70
C LYS A 118 2.25 -4.59 -3.29
N ARG A 119 3.23 -5.27 -2.70
CA ARG A 119 3.16 -5.80 -1.32
C ARG A 119 2.86 -4.68 -0.32
N HIS A 120 3.64 -3.61 -0.33
CA HIS A 120 3.41 -2.50 0.60
C HIS A 120 2.09 -1.75 0.36
N LEU A 121 1.56 -1.71 -0.88
CA LEU A 121 0.22 -1.18 -1.14
C LEU A 121 -0.85 -2.04 -0.48
N TYR A 122 -0.72 -3.37 -0.58
CA TYR A 122 -1.63 -4.31 0.05
C TYR A 122 -1.58 -4.23 1.58
N GLU A 123 -0.37 -4.23 2.14
CA GLU A 123 -0.14 -4.12 3.59
C GLU A 123 -0.69 -2.83 4.16
N ALA A 124 -0.56 -1.71 3.44
CA ALA A 124 -1.15 -0.44 3.86
C ALA A 124 -2.68 -0.51 3.93
N MET A 125 -3.34 -1.16 2.97
CA MET A 125 -4.80 -1.38 3.02
C MET A 125 -5.18 -2.33 4.16
N LEU A 126 -4.38 -3.37 4.39
CA LEU A 126 -4.64 -4.38 5.42
C LEU A 126 -4.45 -3.85 6.84
N THR A 127 -3.47 -2.97 7.07
CA THR A 127 -3.05 -2.54 8.41
C THR A 127 -3.47 -1.12 8.78
N GLY A 128 -3.88 -0.30 7.81
CA GLY A 128 -4.34 1.07 8.03
C GLY A 128 -3.31 1.96 8.74
N PRO A 129 -2.11 2.18 8.17
CA PRO A 129 -1.06 2.93 8.85
C PRO A 129 -1.48 4.38 9.13
N GLN A 130 -1.25 4.84 10.33
CA GLN A 130 -1.49 6.21 10.81
C GLN A 130 -2.97 6.63 10.70
N GLN A 131 -3.35 7.43 9.70
CA GLN A 131 -4.73 7.89 9.48
C GLN A 131 -5.42 7.16 8.33
N MET A 132 -4.74 6.25 7.67
CA MET A 132 -5.36 5.41 6.65
C MET A 132 -6.34 4.43 7.30
N PRO A 133 -7.58 4.29 6.81
CA PRO A 133 -8.49 3.27 7.34
C PRO A 133 -7.98 1.86 7.02
N VAL A 134 -8.37 0.91 7.86
CA VAL A 134 -8.18 -0.52 7.58
C VAL A 134 -9.28 -0.97 6.61
N PHE A 135 -8.89 -1.62 5.53
CA PHE A 135 -9.81 -2.24 4.58
C PHE A 135 -9.85 -3.74 4.86
N THR A 136 -10.77 -4.16 5.74
CA THR A 136 -11.00 -5.58 6.02
C THR A 136 -11.56 -6.29 4.78
N ASP A 137 -11.51 -7.62 4.75
CA ASP A 137 -12.01 -8.38 3.59
C ASP A 137 -13.54 -8.26 3.43
N GLU A 138 -14.27 -7.87 4.50
CA GLU A 138 -15.71 -7.55 4.42
C GLU A 138 -15.96 -6.22 3.69
N VAL A 139 -15.02 -5.27 3.75
CA VAL A 139 -15.13 -3.95 3.09
C VAL A 139 -14.55 -3.99 1.68
N MET A 140 -13.44 -4.68 1.50
CA MET A 140 -12.73 -4.82 0.24
C MET A 140 -12.02 -6.17 0.23
N SER A 141 -12.48 -7.09 -0.60
CA SER A 141 -11.90 -8.43 -0.69
C SER A 141 -10.43 -8.40 -1.10
N SER A 142 -9.72 -9.51 -0.90
CA SER A 142 -8.32 -9.65 -1.37
C SER A 142 -8.22 -9.44 -2.88
N GLU A 143 -9.20 -9.93 -3.65
CA GLU A 143 -9.27 -9.72 -5.10
C GLU A 143 -9.44 -8.24 -5.45
N ASP A 144 -10.33 -7.52 -4.77
CA ASP A 144 -10.56 -6.10 -5.02
C ASP A 144 -9.32 -5.26 -4.68
N LYS A 145 -8.61 -5.60 -3.58
CA LYS A 145 -7.32 -4.99 -3.26
C LYS A 145 -6.30 -5.20 -4.37
N ALA A 146 -6.24 -6.41 -4.97
CA ALA A 146 -5.35 -6.69 -6.10
C ALA A 146 -5.73 -5.86 -7.35
N LYS A 147 -7.03 -5.68 -7.64
CA LYS A 147 -7.53 -4.81 -8.72
C LYS A 147 -7.15 -3.35 -8.47
N VAL A 148 -7.33 -2.84 -7.25
CA VAL A 148 -6.91 -1.48 -6.85
C VAL A 148 -5.40 -1.30 -7.05
N ILE A 149 -4.59 -2.28 -6.63
CA ILE A 149 -3.14 -2.26 -6.84
C ILE A 149 -2.78 -2.24 -8.32
N ALA A 150 -3.47 -3.05 -9.14
CA ALA A 150 -3.26 -3.09 -10.58
C ALA A 150 -3.57 -1.73 -11.22
N TYR A 151 -4.67 -1.07 -10.82
CA TYR A 151 -5.01 0.28 -11.26
C TYR A 151 -3.94 1.30 -10.84
N ILE A 152 -3.52 1.32 -9.57
CA ILE A 152 -2.47 2.23 -9.09
C ILE A 152 -1.19 2.03 -9.90
N LYS A 153 -0.78 0.79 -10.14
CA LYS A 153 0.41 0.49 -10.94
C LYS A 153 0.27 0.91 -12.38
N HIS A 154 -0.91 0.75 -12.97
CA HIS A 154 -1.19 1.18 -14.34
C HIS A 154 -1.13 2.72 -14.47
N THR A 155 -1.71 3.45 -13.52
CA THR A 155 -1.79 4.92 -13.57
C THR A 155 -0.52 5.63 -13.10
N THR A 156 0.22 5.03 -12.16
CA THR A 156 1.44 5.62 -11.61
C THR A 156 2.73 5.10 -12.25
N ASN A 157 2.64 4.09 -13.15
CA ASN A 157 3.80 3.53 -13.80
C ASN A 157 4.39 4.56 -14.78
N THR A 158 5.59 5.02 -14.47
CA THR A 158 6.36 5.93 -15.33
C THR A 158 7.19 5.19 -16.39
N ASP A 159 7.15 3.85 -16.38
CA ASP A 159 7.88 2.99 -17.31
C ASP A 159 7.18 2.83 -18.68
N ALA A 160 6.14 3.63 -18.95
CA ALA A 160 5.69 3.82 -20.33
C ALA A 160 6.89 4.35 -21.14
N LYS A 161 7.25 3.65 -22.20
CA LYS A 161 8.44 3.87 -23.06
C LYS A 161 8.64 5.30 -23.56
N ASN A 162 7.80 6.25 -23.23
CA ASN A 162 7.79 7.65 -23.66
C ASN A 162 7.80 8.67 -22.50
N GLY A 163 8.05 8.26 -21.24
CA GLY A 163 8.24 9.20 -20.13
C GLY A 163 7.00 10.00 -19.70
N THR A 164 5.85 9.81 -20.32
CA THR A 164 4.60 10.44 -19.90
C THR A 164 3.88 9.56 -18.88
N PRO A 165 3.50 10.13 -17.71
CA PRO A 165 2.65 9.41 -16.77
C PRO A 165 1.33 9.06 -17.44
N ASN A 166 0.94 7.78 -17.42
CA ASN A 166 -0.37 7.39 -17.89
C ASN A 166 -1.42 7.77 -16.83
N TYR A 167 -2.02 8.93 -16.95
CA TYR A 167 -3.07 9.43 -16.07
C TYR A 167 -4.47 8.90 -16.42
N GLY A 168 -4.56 7.71 -17.03
CA GLY A 168 -5.86 7.09 -17.26
C GLY A 168 -6.70 7.79 -18.34
N GLY A 169 -6.12 7.96 -19.52
CA GLY A 169 -6.92 8.23 -20.73
C GLY A 169 -7.29 9.70 -21.01
N PHE A 170 -6.77 10.67 -20.28
CA PHE A 170 -6.83 12.06 -20.74
C PHE A 170 -5.59 12.39 -21.56
N ASN A 171 -5.61 11.97 -22.83
CA ASN A 171 -4.80 12.64 -23.86
C ASN A 171 -5.49 13.97 -24.15
N LEU A 172 -4.97 15.07 -23.58
CA LEU A 172 -5.19 16.42 -24.07
C LEU A 172 -4.21 16.69 -25.19
#